data_13f84eaad6256b972de443c9b5bf468e
#
_entry.id   13f84eaad6256b972de443c9b5bf468e
#
_cell.length_a   1.000
_cell.length_b   1.000
_cell.length_c   1.000
_cell.angle_alpha   90.00
_cell.angle_beta   90.00
_cell.angle_gamma   90.00
#
_symmetry.space_group_name_H-M   'P 1'
#
loop_
_entity.id
_entity.type
_entity.pdbx_description
1 polymer ?
#
loop_
_entity_poly.entity_id
_entity_poly.type
_entity_poly.pdbx_seq_one_letter_code
_entity_poly.pdbx_strand_id
1 'polypeptide(L)'
;MVTPPVPPATSEAPLNPMQQAVVDTLGKSPDWTPLPTSVVDAVRTMLHDQLAGIAPRFSKDNPLWLSKNKLTTIHGCEAHHVATKDSFAWTPITARGTVLHKAVELGVHWRGDSSPAEIVDEAIARLADSNNNVADFLIGMSPGDAAQLRGYAVDLYTRFEECFPKLKPSWRPVTESSARYELFGGAIVLGTRADLTLGTA
;
A
#
# COMPACT_ATOMS: atom_id res chain seq x y z
N MET A 1 -41.85 19.52 -18.78
CA MET A 1 -40.67 19.07 -18.04
C MET A 1 -39.64 18.67 -19.08
N VAL A 2 -38.63 19.49 -19.35
CA VAL A 2 -37.59 19.22 -20.35
C VAL A 2 -36.45 18.55 -19.60
N THR A 3 -36.16 17.29 -19.94
CA THR A 3 -35.02 16.55 -19.41
C THR A 3 -33.73 17.24 -19.91
N PRO A 4 -32.81 17.64 -19.03
CA PRO A 4 -31.55 18.21 -19.46
C PRO A 4 -30.76 17.19 -20.31
N PRO A 5 -30.02 17.62 -21.33
CA PRO A 5 -29.24 16.76 -22.16
C PRO A 5 -28.15 16.07 -21.33
N VAL A 6 -28.05 14.74 -21.47
CA VAL A 6 -26.95 13.94 -20.91
C VAL A 6 -25.65 14.44 -21.55
N PRO A 7 -24.65 14.87 -20.77
CA PRO A 7 -23.37 15.25 -21.34
C PRO A 7 -22.77 14.08 -22.12
N PRO A 8 -22.13 14.36 -23.28
CA PRO A 8 -21.51 13.29 -24.07
C PRO A 8 -20.47 12.55 -23.19
N ALA A 9 -20.48 11.23 -23.28
CA ALA A 9 -19.46 10.40 -22.62
C ALA A 9 -18.09 10.91 -23.11
N THR A 10 -17.30 11.41 -22.19
CA THR A 10 -15.90 11.79 -22.47
C THR A 10 -15.21 10.53 -22.98
N SER A 11 -14.79 10.57 -24.25
CA SER A 11 -14.00 9.50 -24.84
C SER A 11 -12.74 9.33 -24.00
N GLU A 12 -12.63 8.20 -23.28
CA GLU A 12 -11.43 7.88 -22.52
C GLU A 12 -10.26 7.82 -23.52
N ALA A 13 -9.17 8.50 -23.21
CA ALA A 13 -7.95 8.41 -24.02
C ALA A 13 -7.48 6.94 -24.09
N PRO A 14 -6.97 6.48 -25.24
CA PRO A 14 -6.48 5.12 -25.37
C PRO A 14 -5.33 4.89 -24.39
N LEU A 15 -5.30 3.70 -23.78
CA LEU A 15 -4.22 3.29 -22.89
C LEU A 15 -2.90 3.21 -23.68
N ASN A 16 -1.81 3.62 -23.06
CA ASN A 16 -0.50 3.35 -23.61
C ASN A 16 -0.13 1.86 -23.42
N PRO A 17 0.92 1.35 -24.09
CA PRO A 17 1.28 -0.08 -24.01
C PRO A 17 1.62 -0.56 -22.60
N MET A 18 2.20 0.27 -21.74
CA MET A 18 2.54 -0.08 -20.35
C MET A 18 1.26 -0.20 -19.51
N GLN A 19 0.35 0.75 -19.64
CA GLN A 19 -0.95 0.73 -18.97
C GLN A 19 -1.79 -0.47 -19.41
N GLN A 20 -1.75 -0.79 -20.71
CA GLN A 20 -2.45 -1.97 -21.23
C GLN A 20 -1.86 -3.26 -20.64
N ALA A 21 -0.53 -3.40 -20.59
CA ALA A 21 0.12 -4.55 -19.97
C ALA A 21 -0.24 -4.72 -18.49
N VAL A 22 -0.36 -3.62 -17.75
CA VAL A 22 -0.82 -3.66 -16.33
C VAL A 22 -2.26 -4.15 -16.25
N VAL A 23 -3.16 -3.61 -17.07
CA VAL A 23 -4.57 -4.05 -17.11
C VAL A 23 -4.68 -5.54 -17.44
N ASP A 24 -3.93 -6.00 -18.43
CA ASP A 24 -3.92 -7.41 -18.83
C ASP A 24 -3.37 -8.32 -17.73
N THR A 25 -2.37 -7.86 -16.98
CA THR A 25 -1.77 -8.61 -15.87
C THR A 25 -2.67 -8.64 -14.63
N LEU A 26 -3.30 -7.51 -14.28
CA LEU A 26 -4.21 -7.40 -13.13
C LEU A 26 -5.61 -7.92 -13.45
N GLY A 27 -5.99 -7.94 -14.73
CA GLY A 27 -7.23 -8.53 -15.19
C GLY A 27 -7.24 -10.03 -14.90
N LYS A 28 -8.41 -10.53 -14.52
CA LYS A 28 -8.60 -11.99 -14.43
C LYS A 28 -8.48 -12.58 -15.82
N SER A 29 -7.46 -13.42 -16.05
CA SER A 29 -7.39 -14.23 -17.25
C SER A 29 -8.71 -15.01 -17.42
N PRO A 30 -9.18 -15.27 -18.65
CA PRO A 30 -10.34 -16.14 -18.90
C PRO A 30 -10.24 -17.50 -18.18
N ASP A 31 -9.00 -17.98 -17.98
CA ASP A 31 -8.73 -19.26 -17.32
C ASP A 31 -8.52 -19.10 -15.80
N TRP A 32 -8.65 -17.88 -15.27
CA TRP A 32 -8.47 -17.66 -13.85
C TRP A 32 -9.60 -18.29 -13.04
N THR A 33 -9.23 -19.16 -12.13
CA THR A 33 -10.15 -19.74 -11.14
C THR A 33 -9.73 -19.37 -9.74
N PRO A 34 -10.66 -19.03 -8.84
CA PRO A 34 -10.32 -18.79 -7.45
C PRO A 34 -9.71 -20.04 -6.84
N LEU A 35 -8.77 -19.86 -5.92
CA LEU A 35 -8.23 -20.97 -5.14
C LEU A 35 -9.39 -21.70 -4.44
N PRO A 36 -9.43 -23.05 -4.49
CA PRO A 36 -10.43 -23.82 -3.76
C PRO A 36 -10.39 -23.47 -2.26
N THR A 37 -11.54 -23.41 -1.62
CA THR A 37 -11.63 -23.15 -0.16
C THR A 37 -10.81 -24.13 0.64
N SER A 38 -10.71 -25.38 0.17
CA SER A 38 -9.89 -26.42 0.79
C SER A 38 -8.40 -26.08 0.88
N VAL A 39 -7.86 -25.30 -0.07
CA VAL A 39 -6.47 -24.82 -0.01
C VAL A 39 -6.32 -23.78 1.11
N VAL A 40 -7.29 -22.88 1.23
CA VAL A 40 -7.30 -21.86 2.29
C VAL A 40 -7.38 -22.54 3.66
N ASP A 41 -8.25 -23.53 3.81
CA ASP A 41 -8.43 -24.28 5.06
C ASP A 41 -7.19 -25.12 5.40
N ALA A 42 -6.55 -25.73 4.40
CA ALA A 42 -5.28 -26.44 4.59
C ALA A 42 -4.17 -25.52 5.09
N VAL A 43 -4.03 -24.33 4.50
CA VAL A 43 -3.04 -23.32 4.94
C VAL A 43 -3.34 -22.85 6.37
N ARG A 44 -4.61 -22.61 6.71
CA ARG A 44 -5.01 -22.23 8.08
C ARG A 44 -4.66 -23.31 9.09
N THR A 45 -4.98 -24.57 8.79
CA THR A 45 -4.65 -25.73 9.64
C THR A 45 -3.15 -25.82 9.82
N MET A 46 -2.37 -25.77 8.74
CA MET A 46 -0.92 -25.83 8.80
C MET A 46 -0.33 -24.71 9.67
N LEU A 47 -0.81 -23.47 9.51
CA LEU A 47 -0.37 -22.34 10.34
C LEU A 47 -0.72 -22.57 11.81
N HIS A 48 -1.91 -23.07 12.10
CA HIS A 48 -2.33 -23.40 13.46
C HIS A 48 -1.41 -24.45 14.07
N ASP A 49 -1.16 -25.55 13.38
CA ASP A 49 -0.33 -26.66 13.88
C ASP A 49 1.11 -26.21 14.11
N GLN A 50 1.69 -25.48 13.17
CA GLN A 50 3.09 -25.00 13.28
C GLN A 50 3.29 -23.98 14.39
N LEU A 51 2.28 -23.17 14.70
CA LEU A 51 2.38 -22.12 15.71
C LEU A 51 1.86 -22.54 17.08
N ALA A 52 1.22 -23.71 17.21
CA ALA A 52 0.65 -24.20 18.46
C ALA A 52 1.68 -24.27 19.60
N GLY A 53 2.91 -24.69 19.31
CA GLY A 53 3.98 -24.83 20.29
C GLY A 53 4.47 -23.50 20.90
N ILE A 54 4.30 -22.39 20.18
CA ILE A 54 4.72 -21.06 20.67
C ILE A 54 3.55 -20.24 21.19
N ALA A 55 2.33 -20.54 20.80
CA ALA A 55 1.14 -19.77 21.16
C ALA A 55 0.96 -19.52 22.67
N PRO A 56 1.23 -20.48 23.58
CA PRO A 56 1.11 -20.25 25.03
C PRO A 56 2.04 -19.17 25.60
N ARG A 57 3.03 -18.71 24.84
CA ARG A 57 3.95 -17.65 25.25
C ARG A 57 3.36 -16.24 25.07
N PHE A 58 2.20 -16.14 24.44
CA PHE A 58 1.54 -14.90 24.07
C PHE A 58 0.08 -14.89 24.54
N SER A 59 -0.52 -13.70 24.55
CA SER A 59 -1.93 -13.53 24.92
C SER A 59 -2.57 -12.47 24.02
N LYS A 60 -3.89 -12.34 24.06
CA LYS A 60 -4.61 -11.29 23.35
C LYS A 60 -4.14 -9.87 23.72
N ASP A 61 -3.74 -9.67 25.00
CA ASP A 61 -3.26 -8.37 25.50
C ASP A 61 -1.79 -8.12 25.16
N ASN A 62 -1.04 -9.18 24.87
CA ASN A 62 0.35 -9.12 24.43
C ASN A 62 0.60 -10.11 23.28
N PRO A 63 0.04 -9.82 22.08
CA PRO A 63 0.08 -10.75 20.97
C PRO A 63 1.43 -10.77 20.24
N LEU A 64 1.76 -11.91 19.68
CA LEU A 64 2.81 -12.00 18.66
C LEU A 64 2.28 -11.46 17.33
N TRP A 65 2.73 -10.27 16.98
CA TRP A 65 2.44 -9.69 15.68
C TRP A 65 3.42 -10.16 14.61
N LEU A 66 2.90 -10.79 13.58
CA LEU A 66 3.65 -11.24 12.40
C LEU A 66 3.21 -10.41 11.19
N SER A 67 4.10 -9.56 10.70
CA SER A 67 3.91 -8.79 9.47
C SER A 67 4.87 -9.27 8.38
N LYS A 68 4.57 -8.95 7.12
CA LYS A 68 5.46 -9.21 5.98
C LYS A 68 6.89 -8.75 6.28
N ASN A 69 7.05 -7.52 6.76
CA ASN A 69 8.39 -6.96 7.04
C ASN A 69 9.14 -7.73 8.12
N LYS A 70 8.47 -8.10 9.22
CA LYS A 70 9.08 -8.92 10.25
C LYS A 70 9.52 -10.27 9.71
N LEU A 71 8.64 -10.95 8.97
CA LEU A 71 8.96 -12.26 8.38
C LEU A 71 10.12 -12.17 7.40
N THR A 72 10.15 -11.14 6.54
CA THR A 72 11.24 -10.93 5.58
C THR A 72 12.56 -10.65 6.29
N THR A 73 12.55 -9.81 7.33
CA THR A 73 13.77 -9.46 8.09
C THR A 73 14.31 -10.66 8.85
N ILE A 74 13.43 -11.46 9.50
CA ILE A 74 13.82 -12.67 10.22
C ILE A 74 14.38 -13.71 9.26
N HIS A 75 13.69 -13.95 8.13
CA HIS A 75 14.14 -14.90 7.11
C HIS A 75 15.49 -14.51 6.51
N GLY A 76 15.75 -13.21 6.35
CA GLY A 76 17.05 -12.73 5.86
C GLY A 76 18.18 -12.92 6.88
N CYS A 77 17.97 -12.53 8.13
CA CYS A 77 18.95 -12.72 9.21
C CYS A 77 18.31 -12.44 10.58
N GLU A 78 18.16 -13.48 11.41
CA GLU A 78 17.58 -13.36 12.75
C GLU A 78 18.39 -12.41 13.65
N ALA A 79 19.72 -12.50 13.62
CA ALA A 79 20.59 -11.62 14.40
C ALA A 79 20.41 -10.14 14.01
N HIS A 80 20.31 -9.87 12.71
CA HIS A 80 20.02 -8.52 12.22
C HIS A 80 18.65 -8.03 12.68
N HIS A 81 17.63 -8.88 12.64
CA HIS A 81 16.29 -8.54 13.14
C HIS A 81 16.32 -8.15 14.61
N VAL A 82 17.03 -8.92 15.45
CA VAL A 82 17.15 -8.61 16.89
C VAL A 82 17.91 -7.30 17.12
N ALA A 83 19.01 -7.09 16.39
CA ALA A 83 19.84 -5.89 16.53
C ALA A 83 19.14 -4.61 16.08
N THR A 84 18.21 -4.70 15.13
CA THR A 84 17.53 -3.52 14.53
C THR A 84 16.12 -3.26 15.09
N LYS A 85 15.67 -4.08 16.04
CA LYS A 85 14.29 -4.08 16.55
C LYS A 85 13.79 -2.72 17.05
N ASP A 86 14.70 -1.91 17.61
CA ASP A 86 14.37 -0.63 18.24
C ASP A 86 15.09 0.58 17.59
N SER A 87 15.70 0.41 16.44
CA SER A 87 16.57 1.42 15.81
C SER A 87 15.99 2.10 14.58
N PHE A 88 14.63 2.20 14.46
CA PHE A 88 14.07 2.92 13.32
C PHE A 88 14.38 4.41 13.41
N ALA A 89 15.09 4.92 12.41
CA ALA A 89 15.28 6.34 12.18
C ALA A 89 14.84 6.70 10.76
N TRP A 90 14.20 7.84 10.63
CA TRP A 90 13.87 8.36 9.31
C TRP A 90 15.13 8.70 8.52
N THR A 91 15.14 8.35 7.27
CA THR A 91 16.14 8.72 6.28
C THR A 91 15.44 9.34 5.08
N PRO A 92 16.14 10.12 4.22
CA PRO A 92 15.54 10.62 2.99
C PRO A 92 14.93 9.52 2.12
N ILE A 93 15.53 8.31 2.12
CA ILE A 93 15.03 7.17 1.34
C ILE A 93 13.70 6.64 1.89
N THR A 94 13.59 6.46 3.23
CA THR A 94 12.36 5.97 3.86
C THR A 94 11.24 7.01 3.77
N ALA A 95 11.57 8.30 3.97
CA ALA A 95 10.63 9.39 3.83
C ALA A 95 10.10 9.52 2.39
N ARG A 96 10.97 9.36 1.37
CA ARG A 96 10.57 9.35 -0.04
C ARG A 96 9.55 8.26 -0.34
N GLY A 97 9.76 7.04 0.17
CA GLY A 97 8.80 5.95 0.03
C GLY A 97 7.43 6.32 0.62
N THR A 98 7.42 6.89 1.83
CA THR A 98 6.18 7.31 2.50
C THR A 98 5.46 8.43 1.74
N VAL A 99 6.19 9.40 1.21
CA VAL A 99 5.61 10.47 0.36
C VAL A 99 5.03 9.89 -0.91
N LEU A 100 5.73 8.96 -1.58
CA LEU A 100 5.21 8.31 -2.79
C LEU A 100 3.92 7.51 -2.50
N HIS A 101 3.90 6.71 -1.45
CA HIS A 101 2.68 5.97 -1.06
C HIS A 101 1.52 6.93 -0.81
N LYS A 102 1.76 8.05 -0.13
CA LYS A 102 0.74 9.08 0.11
C LYS A 102 0.28 9.77 -1.17
N ALA A 103 1.19 10.05 -2.10
CA ALA A 103 0.86 10.62 -3.39
C ALA A 103 -0.01 9.66 -4.23
N VAL A 104 0.33 8.37 -4.27
CA VAL A 104 -0.48 7.33 -4.94
C VAL A 104 -1.87 7.22 -4.29
N GLU A 105 -1.95 7.18 -2.96
CA GLU A 105 -3.22 7.17 -2.22
C GLU A 105 -4.11 8.36 -2.62
N LEU A 106 -3.54 9.57 -2.66
CA LEU A 106 -4.27 10.76 -3.07
C LEU A 106 -4.69 10.71 -4.54
N GLY A 107 -3.77 10.39 -5.43
CA GLY A 107 -4.01 10.37 -6.88
C GLY A 107 -5.06 9.35 -7.30
N VAL A 108 -5.12 8.19 -6.66
CA VAL A 108 -6.17 7.19 -6.89
C VAL A 108 -7.58 7.75 -6.68
N HIS A 109 -7.74 8.63 -5.71
CA HIS A 109 -9.03 9.23 -5.35
C HIS A 109 -9.21 10.67 -5.87
N TRP A 110 -8.18 11.26 -6.47
CA TRP A 110 -8.23 12.63 -6.97
C TRP A 110 -9.16 12.77 -8.17
N ARG A 111 -9.98 13.81 -8.19
CA ARG A 111 -11.01 14.01 -9.22
C ARG A 111 -10.79 15.28 -10.08
N GLY A 112 -9.67 15.97 -9.90
CA GLY A 112 -9.28 17.14 -10.68
C GLY A 112 -8.15 16.83 -11.66
N ASP A 113 -7.91 17.73 -12.59
CA ASP A 113 -6.70 17.75 -13.38
C ASP A 113 -5.60 18.39 -12.53
N SER A 114 -4.71 17.54 -12.00
CA SER A 114 -3.54 17.98 -11.24
C SER A 114 -2.30 17.35 -11.82
N SER A 115 -1.24 18.12 -11.83
CA SER A 115 0.08 17.61 -12.23
C SER A 115 0.66 16.67 -11.15
N PRO A 116 1.57 15.76 -11.51
CA PRO A 116 2.31 14.95 -10.56
C PRO A 116 2.94 15.78 -9.43
N ALA A 117 3.44 16.96 -9.74
CA ALA A 117 4.06 17.85 -8.77
C ALA A 117 3.05 18.35 -7.71
N GLU A 118 1.84 18.73 -8.12
CA GLU A 118 0.79 19.19 -7.20
C GLU A 118 0.31 18.07 -6.28
N ILE A 119 0.16 16.85 -6.79
CA ILE A 119 -0.21 15.68 -5.95
C ILE A 119 0.88 15.37 -4.92
N VAL A 120 2.15 15.43 -5.33
CA VAL A 120 3.28 15.20 -4.41
C VAL A 120 3.37 16.32 -3.37
N ASP A 121 3.16 17.57 -3.75
CA ASP A 121 3.16 18.71 -2.82
C ASP A 121 2.04 18.57 -1.78
N GLU A 122 0.85 18.17 -2.20
CA GLU A 122 -0.26 17.88 -1.30
C GLU A 122 0.06 16.69 -0.38
N ALA A 123 0.71 15.64 -0.89
CA ALA A 123 1.13 14.49 -0.08
C ALA A 123 2.12 14.90 1.00
N ILE A 124 3.12 15.71 0.66
CA ILE A 124 4.11 16.25 1.61
C ILE A 124 3.40 17.12 2.67
N ALA A 125 2.51 18.01 2.25
CA ALA A 125 1.77 18.89 3.17
C ALA A 125 0.95 18.06 4.18
N ARG A 126 0.17 17.08 3.71
CA ARG A 126 -0.63 16.21 4.60
C ARG A 126 0.21 15.37 5.55
N LEU A 127 1.38 14.92 5.12
CA LEU A 127 2.29 14.17 5.99
C LEU A 127 2.93 15.09 7.03
N ALA A 128 3.29 16.32 6.67
CA ALA A 128 3.84 17.31 7.59
C ALA A 128 2.81 17.77 8.64
N ASP A 129 1.53 17.82 8.27
CA ASP A 129 0.42 18.17 9.18
C ASP A 129 -0.07 16.98 10.01
N SER A 130 0.46 15.77 9.76
CA SER A 130 0.03 14.58 10.49
C SER A 130 0.69 14.47 11.88
N ASN A 131 0.05 13.76 12.80
CA ASN A 131 0.64 13.43 14.11
C ASN A 131 1.60 12.22 14.05
N ASN A 132 2.14 11.92 12.87
CA ASN A 132 3.07 10.82 12.66
C ASN A 132 4.52 11.31 12.82
N ASN A 133 5.39 10.43 13.25
CA ASN A 133 6.82 10.72 13.41
C ASN A 133 7.55 11.13 12.12
N VAL A 134 6.95 10.92 10.93
CA VAL A 134 7.48 11.43 9.66
C VAL A 134 7.33 12.95 9.54
N ALA A 135 6.33 13.55 10.20
CA ALA A 135 6.09 14.99 10.15
C ALA A 135 7.30 15.78 10.65
N ASP A 136 7.80 15.43 11.84
CA ASP A 136 8.99 16.08 12.43
C ASP A 136 10.20 15.95 11.52
N PHE A 137 10.38 14.80 10.89
CA PHE A 137 11.47 14.59 9.94
C PHE A 137 11.34 15.48 8.70
N LEU A 138 10.16 15.56 8.09
CA LEU A 138 9.91 16.39 6.91
C LEU A 138 10.09 17.88 7.21
N ILE A 139 9.57 18.35 8.35
CA ILE A 139 9.68 19.75 8.78
C ILE A 139 11.15 20.09 9.12
N GLY A 140 11.90 19.15 9.68
CA GLY A 140 13.30 19.35 10.06
C GLY A 140 14.31 19.24 8.92
N MET A 141 13.89 18.89 7.69
CA MET A 141 14.78 18.77 6.54
C MET A 141 15.39 20.11 6.12
N SER A 142 16.63 20.08 5.64
CA SER A 142 17.20 21.22 4.96
C SER A 142 16.43 21.54 3.67
N PRO A 143 16.36 22.82 3.22
CA PRO A 143 15.71 23.16 1.96
C PRO A 143 16.23 22.38 0.75
N GLY A 144 17.53 22.06 0.72
CA GLY A 144 18.15 21.26 -0.33
C GLY A 144 17.66 19.82 -0.34
N ASP A 145 17.64 19.18 0.84
CA ASP A 145 17.18 17.78 0.98
C ASP A 145 15.67 17.68 0.69
N ALA A 146 14.88 18.66 1.15
CA ALA A 146 13.45 18.73 0.87
C ALA A 146 13.16 18.85 -0.64
N ALA A 147 13.90 19.71 -1.36
CA ALA A 147 13.79 19.84 -2.79
C ALA A 147 14.19 18.57 -3.54
N GLN A 148 15.24 17.89 -3.08
CA GLN A 148 15.68 16.63 -3.66
C GLN A 148 14.64 15.51 -3.42
N LEU A 149 14.14 15.39 -2.18
CA LEU A 149 13.08 14.43 -1.85
C LEU A 149 11.84 14.65 -2.73
N ARG A 150 11.40 15.91 -2.85
CA ARG A 150 10.29 16.30 -3.71
C ARG A 150 10.53 15.90 -5.17
N GLY A 151 11.71 16.22 -5.73
CA GLY A 151 12.06 15.89 -7.11
C GLY A 151 11.99 14.39 -7.39
N TYR A 152 12.57 13.58 -6.51
CA TYR A 152 12.48 12.12 -6.62
C TYR A 152 11.04 11.58 -6.48
N ALA A 153 10.24 12.14 -5.59
CA ALA A 153 8.86 11.72 -5.42
C ALA A 153 8.01 12.05 -6.65
N VAL A 154 8.23 13.22 -7.26
CA VAL A 154 7.56 13.62 -8.51
C VAL A 154 7.93 12.69 -9.67
N ASP A 155 9.23 12.36 -9.84
CA ASP A 155 9.69 11.42 -10.88
C ASP A 155 9.04 10.04 -10.71
N LEU A 156 9.02 9.50 -9.50
CA LEU A 156 8.44 8.19 -9.21
C LEU A 156 6.91 8.19 -9.37
N TYR A 157 6.24 9.26 -8.97
CA TYR A 157 4.79 9.37 -9.14
C TYR A 157 4.41 9.54 -10.62
N THR A 158 5.18 10.29 -11.41
CA THR A 158 5.02 10.38 -12.86
C THR A 158 5.13 9.00 -13.52
N ARG A 159 6.13 8.20 -13.13
CA ARG A 159 6.26 6.82 -13.62
C ARG A 159 5.09 5.93 -13.21
N PHE A 160 4.55 6.13 -12.02
CA PHE A 160 3.33 5.42 -11.60
C PHE A 160 2.17 5.74 -12.57
N GLU A 161 1.93 7.02 -12.90
CA GLU A 161 0.87 7.44 -13.83
C GLU A 161 1.13 6.95 -15.27
N GLU A 162 2.39 6.85 -15.68
CA GLU A 162 2.76 6.27 -16.99
C GLU A 162 2.46 4.76 -17.06
N CYS A 163 2.62 4.04 -15.96
CA CYS A 163 2.42 2.59 -15.91
C CYS A 163 0.99 2.19 -15.58
N PHE A 164 0.32 2.95 -14.72
CA PHE A 164 -1.05 2.63 -14.27
C PHE A 164 -2.07 3.54 -14.97
N PRO A 165 -3.14 2.98 -15.53
CA PRO A 165 -4.24 3.79 -16.06
C PRO A 165 -4.97 4.49 -14.91
N LYS A 166 -5.67 5.59 -15.21
CA LYS A 166 -6.60 6.20 -14.25
C LYS A 166 -7.60 5.14 -13.78
N LEU A 167 -7.66 4.93 -12.47
CA LEU A 167 -8.49 3.88 -11.90
C LEU A 167 -9.97 4.25 -11.99
N LYS A 168 -10.75 3.37 -12.58
CA LYS A 168 -12.21 3.57 -12.73
C LYS A 168 -12.91 3.34 -11.39
N PRO A 169 -13.92 4.15 -11.03
CA PRO A 169 -14.71 3.90 -9.83
C PRO A 169 -15.35 2.50 -9.80
N SER A 170 -15.67 1.94 -10.98
CA SER A 170 -16.19 0.57 -11.12
C SER A 170 -15.22 -0.51 -10.67
N TRP A 171 -13.93 -0.23 -10.62
CA TRP A 171 -12.90 -1.13 -10.09
C TRP A 171 -12.80 -1.09 -8.58
N ARG A 172 -13.53 -0.19 -7.93
CA ARG A 172 -13.55 -0.03 -6.47
C ARG A 172 -12.15 -0.01 -5.85
N PRO A 173 -11.30 0.93 -6.25
CA PRO A 173 -9.95 1.01 -5.70
C PRO A 173 -10.01 1.32 -4.20
N VAL A 174 -9.27 0.55 -3.42
CA VAL A 174 -9.07 0.77 -1.99
C VAL A 174 -7.57 0.85 -1.74
N THR A 175 -7.11 2.00 -1.27
CA THR A 175 -5.72 2.22 -0.89
C THR A 175 -5.49 1.82 0.56
N GLU A 176 -4.27 1.40 0.88
CA GLU A 176 -3.82 1.11 2.24
C GLU A 176 -4.74 0.11 2.98
N SER A 177 -5.22 -0.89 2.25
CA SER A 177 -6.13 -1.92 2.75
C SER A 177 -5.44 -2.85 3.74
N SER A 178 -5.87 -2.85 5.00
CA SER A 178 -5.34 -3.71 6.04
C SER A 178 -6.15 -4.99 6.17
N ALA A 179 -5.46 -6.13 6.18
CA ALA A 179 -6.04 -7.42 6.51
C ALA A 179 -5.39 -7.97 7.77
N ARG A 180 -6.21 -8.56 8.64
CA ARG A 180 -5.80 -9.14 9.91
C ARG A 180 -6.39 -10.53 10.06
N TYR A 181 -5.57 -11.49 10.44
CA TYR A 181 -6.00 -12.84 10.76
C TYR A 181 -5.49 -13.24 12.15
N GLU A 182 -6.39 -13.64 13.03
CA GLU A 182 -6.10 -14.00 14.42
C GLU A 182 -6.09 -15.51 14.61
N LEU A 183 -5.07 -15.96 15.31
CA LEU A 183 -4.91 -17.37 15.73
C LEU A 183 -4.87 -17.44 17.26
N PHE A 184 -5.29 -18.56 17.83
CA PHE A 184 -5.27 -18.85 19.27
C PHE A 184 -5.95 -17.73 20.09
N GLY A 185 -7.16 -17.34 19.68
CA GLY A 185 -7.94 -16.30 20.37
C GLY A 185 -7.29 -14.92 20.39
N GLY A 186 -6.45 -14.62 19.40
CA GLY A 186 -5.74 -13.35 19.28
C GLY A 186 -4.35 -13.32 19.89
N ALA A 187 -3.85 -14.46 20.40
CA ALA A 187 -2.48 -14.55 20.91
C ALA A 187 -1.43 -14.43 19.80
N ILE A 188 -1.76 -14.83 18.59
CA ILE A 188 -0.93 -14.61 17.38
C ILE A 188 -1.76 -13.90 16.32
N VAL A 189 -1.21 -12.84 15.76
CA VAL A 189 -1.87 -12.00 14.76
C VAL A 189 -1.01 -11.92 13.51
N LEU A 190 -1.55 -12.36 12.38
CA LEU A 190 -0.96 -12.14 11.07
C LEU A 190 -1.55 -10.86 10.50
N GLY A 191 -0.70 -9.89 10.16
CA GLY A 191 -1.11 -8.61 9.61
C GLY A 191 -0.45 -8.32 8.27
N THR A 192 -1.24 -7.83 7.33
CA THR A 192 -0.73 -7.30 6.07
C THR A 192 -1.47 -6.01 5.72
N ARG A 193 -0.84 -5.19 4.89
CA ARG A 193 -1.40 -3.97 4.35
C ARG A 193 -1.06 -3.92 2.87
N ALA A 194 -2.07 -3.88 2.03
CA ALA A 194 -1.92 -3.75 0.59
C ALA A 194 -1.98 -2.27 0.22
N ASP A 195 -1.01 -1.80 -0.57
CA ASP A 195 -0.94 -0.40 -1.00
C ASP A 195 -2.15 -0.03 -1.87
N LEU A 196 -2.59 -0.95 -2.72
CA LEU A 196 -3.76 -0.81 -3.58
C LEU A 196 -4.43 -2.16 -3.81
N THR A 197 -5.75 -2.19 -3.63
CA THR A 197 -6.62 -3.31 -4.00
C THR A 197 -7.65 -2.85 -5.00
N LEU A 198 -7.96 -3.68 -5.99
CA LEU A 198 -8.99 -3.44 -6.99
C LEU A 198 -10.04 -4.54 -6.94
N GLY A 199 -11.30 -4.15 -7.16
CA GLY A 199 -12.41 -5.09 -7.20
C GLY A 199 -13.19 -5.20 -5.89
N THR A 200 -14.08 -6.17 -5.84
CA THR A 200 -14.82 -6.53 -4.62
C THR A 200 -13.95 -7.42 -3.74
N ALA A 201 -13.84 -7.07 -2.46
CA ALA A 201 -13.33 -8.00 -1.47
C ALA A 201 -14.23 -9.23 -1.38
#